data_7aa0a6b54797c531f7c7d137675d0ab8
#
_entry.id   7aa0a6b54797c531f7c7d137675d0ab8
#
_cell.length_a   1.000
_cell.length_b   1.000
_cell.length_c   1.000
_cell.angle_alpha   90.00
_cell.angle_beta   90.00
_cell.angle_gamma   90.00
#
_symmetry.space_group_name_H-M   'P 1'
#
loop_
_entity.id
_entity.type
_entity.pdbx_description
1 polymer ?
#
loop_
_entity_poly.entity_id
_entity_poly.type
_entity_poly.pdbx_seq_one_letter_code
_entity_poly.pdbx_strand_id
1 'polypeptide(L)'
;MDIQGLNKINLPKAIWSFFSSIRLTIYLVLIFVLIAFIGSFIMQGNPLFEGMNNEILFKWLGSHGAENIGKLWWLYALIIITFILTINTIVCNINRFSSLIKYRQRLLKRRWIEFSSYLMHLGFLTVLAGHLISSSTGFISKGNVLYEAAPFKAPNMDYYVRLDNLKADYYEG
;
A
#
# COMPACT_ATOMS: atom_id res chain seq x y z
N MET A 1 -42.86 0.13 35.15
CA MET A 1 -42.41 -0.44 33.86
C MET A 1 -41.20 0.39 33.46
N ASP A 2 -40.01 -0.13 33.79
CA ASP A 2 -38.76 0.67 33.76
C ASP A 2 -38.13 0.61 32.34
N ILE A 3 -38.17 1.74 31.62
CA ILE A 3 -37.61 1.86 30.25
C ILE A 3 -36.15 2.35 30.30
N GLN A 4 -35.42 2.04 31.38
CA GLN A 4 -33.99 2.43 31.54
C GLN A 4 -32.98 1.42 31.07
N GLY A 5 -33.33 0.45 30.24
CA GLY A 5 -32.47 -0.60 29.74
C GLY A 5 -31.90 -0.38 28.33
N LEU A 6 -31.99 0.81 27.73
CA LEU A 6 -31.31 1.11 26.48
C LEU A 6 -29.80 1.23 26.73
N ASN A 7 -29.16 0.10 26.64
CA ASN A 7 -27.71 -0.09 26.65
C ASN A 7 -27.07 0.97 25.70
N LYS A 8 -26.49 2.03 26.27
CA LYS A 8 -25.73 3.04 25.51
C LYS A 8 -24.61 2.28 24.83
N ILE A 9 -24.81 1.93 23.56
CA ILE A 9 -23.76 1.36 22.71
C ILE A 9 -22.62 2.38 22.73
N ASN A 10 -21.53 2.04 23.39
CA ASN A 10 -20.31 2.84 23.37
C ASN A 10 -19.76 2.76 21.95
N LEU A 11 -20.26 3.65 21.08
CA LEU A 11 -19.92 3.70 19.65
C LEU A 11 -18.41 3.58 19.39
N PRO A 12 -17.51 4.30 20.11
CA PRO A 12 -16.07 4.15 19.92
C PRO A 12 -15.56 2.75 20.24
N LYS A 13 -16.10 2.07 21.25
CA LYS A 13 -15.72 0.68 21.57
C LYS A 13 -16.21 -0.29 20.50
N ALA A 14 -17.39 -0.09 19.95
CA ALA A 14 -17.94 -0.95 18.90
C ALA A 14 -17.12 -0.81 17.61
N ILE A 15 -16.78 0.40 17.18
CA ILE A 15 -15.92 0.68 16.03
C ILE A 15 -14.55 0.05 16.24
N TRP A 16 -13.92 0.26 17.39
CA TRP A 16 -12.63 -0.32 17.73
C TRP A 16 -12.63 -1.86 17.68
N SER A 17 -13.67 -2.48 18.25
CA SER A 17 -13.85 -3.94 18.23
C SER A 17 -14.04 -4.48 16.82
N PHE A 18 -14.79 -3.76 15.97
CA PHE A 18 -14.98 -4.12 14.57
C PHE A 18 -13.66 -4.10 13.80
N PHE A 19 -12.88 -3.02 13.91
CA PHE A 19 -11.59 -2.92 13.24
C PHE A 19 -10.49 -3.80 13.84
N SER A 20 -10.65 -4.33 15.05
CA SER A 20 -9.71 -5.29 15.63
C SER A 20 -10.00 -6.75 15.27
N SER A 21 -10.97 -7.01 14.40
CA SER A 21 -11.41 -8.35 14.04
C SER A 21 -10.55 -8.97 12.93
N ILE A 22 -9.96 -10.15 13.20
CA ILE A 22 -9.26 -10.95 12.20
C ILE A 22 -10.20 -11.42 11.07
N ARG A 23 -11.48 -11.64 11.37
CA ARG A 23 -12.48 -12.01 10.35
C ARG A 23 -12.63 -10.92 9.32
N LEU A 24 -12.64 -9.66 9.75
CA LEU A 24 -12.67 -8.51 8.84
C LEU A 24 -11.48 -8.52 7.89
N THR A 25 -10.26 -8.77 8.41
CA THR A 25 -9.05 -8.90 7.58
C THR A 25 -9.21 -9.95 6.49
N ILE A 26 -9.70 -11.14 6.84
CA ILE A 26 -9.89 -12.25 5.89
C ILE A 26 -10.86 -11.85 4.78
N TYR A 27 -12.02 -11.27 5.13
CA TYR A 27 -13.00 -10.83 4.13
C TYR A 27 -12.45 -9.73 3.23
N LEU A 28 -11.75 -8.73 3.79
CA LEU A 28 -11.15 -7.66 3.02
C LEU A 28 -10.10 -8.18 2.03
N VAL A 29 -9.24 -9.12 2.45
CA VAL A 29 -8.23 -9.73 1.58
C VAL A 29 -8.89 -10.53 0.46
N LEU A 30 -9.91 -11.33 0.75
CA LEU A 30 -10.64 -12.09 -0.27
C LEU A 30 -11.30 -11.17 -1.31
N ILE A 31 -11.98 -10.11 -0.85
CA ILE A 31 -12.61 -9.13 -1.73
C ILE A 31 -11.54 -8.38 -2.55
N PHE A 32 -10.43 -8.00 -1.93
CA PHE A 32 -9.30 -7.35 -2.60
C PHE A 32 -8.77 -8.20 -3.76
N VAL A 33 -8.50 -9.49 -3.51
CA VAL A 33 -8.01 -10.42 -4.54
C VAL A 33 -9.03 -10.59 -5.66
N LEU A 34 -10.31 -10.71 -5.33
CA LEU A 34 -11.37 -10.83 -6.33
C LEU A 34 -11.45 -9.59 -7.23
N ILE A 35 -11.44 -8.39 -6.65
CA ILE A 35 -11.52 -7.14 -7.40
C ILE A 35 -10.24 -6.92 -8.22
N ALA A 36 -9.06 -7.24 -7.68
CA ALA A 36 -7.80 -7.17 -8.41
C ALA A 36 -7.79 -8.11 -9.62
N PHE A 37 -8.34 -9.31 -9.46
CA PHE A 37 -8.49 -10.27 -10.54
C PHE A 37 -9.41 -9.73 -11.65
N ILE A 38 -10.59 -9.21 -11.30
CA ILE A 38 -11.51 -8.57 -12.26
C ILE A 38 -10.83 -7.38 -12.95
N GLY A 39 -10.15 -6.53 -12.18
CA GLY A 39 -9.42 -5.37 -12.71
C GLY A 39 -8.35 -5.74 -13.71
N SER A 40 -7.64 -6.86 -13.48
CA SER A 40 -6.64 -7.37 -14.41
C SER A 40 -7.23 -7.68 -15.81
N PHE A 41 -8.43 -8.24 -15.88
CA PHE A 41 -9.10 -8.46 -17.16
C PHE A 41 -9.57 -7.15 -17.82
N ILE A 42 -10.09 -6.20 -17.04
CA ILE A 42 -10.53 -4.91 -17.58
C ILE A 42 -9.35 -4.12 -18.14
N MET A 43 -8.18 -4.26 -17.53
CA MET A 43 -6.96 -3.56 -17.93
C MET A 43 -6.35 -4.12 -19.22
N GLN A 44 -6.54 -5.42 -19.47
CA GLN A 44 -5.93 -6.11 -20.59
C GLN A 44 -6.46 -5.57 -21.93
N GLY A 45 -5.54 -5.08 -22.78
CA GLY A 45 -5.86 -4.57 -24.13
C GLY A 45 -6.65 -3.26 -24.16
N ASN A 46 -6.78 -2.55 -23.04
CA ASN A 46 -7.48 -1.28 -23.00
C ASN A 46 -6.47 -0.11 -23.08
N PRO A 47 -6.52 0.72 -24.16
CA PRO A 47 -5.57 1.82 -24.38
C PRO A 47 -5.52 2.85 -23.24
N LEU A 48 -6.60 2.97 -22.48
CA LEU A 48 -6.66 3.88 -21.33
C LEU A 48 -5.52 3.62 -20.34
N PHE A 49 -5.12 2.36 -20.15
CA PHE A 49 -4.12 1.96 -19.18
C PHE A 49 -2.68 1.96 -19.69
N GLU A 50 -2.44 2.19 -21.00
CA GLU A 50 -1.10 2.27 -21.57
C GLU A 50 -0.28 3.39 -20.93
N GLY A 51 -0.92 4.54 -20.65
CA GLY A 51 -0.31 5.68 -19.99
C GLY A 51 -0.04 5.51 -18.49
N MET A 52 -0.72 4.56 -17.83
CA MET A 52 -0.63 4.41 -16.37
C MET A 52 0.78 4.07 -15.87
N ASN A 53 1.57 3.35 -16.66
CA ASN A 53 2.97 3.03 -16.33
C ASN A 53 3.95 4.20 -16.59
N ASN A 54 3.49 5.28 -17.22
CA ASN A 54 4.31 6.42 -17.57
C ASN A 54 4.18 7.57 -16.58
N GLU A 55 3.15 7.56 -15.76
CA GLU A 55 2.84 8.59 -14.78
C GLU A 55 2.69 8.00 -13.38
N ILE A 56 2.75 8.86 -12.38
CA ILE A 56 2.44 8.50 -11.00
C ILE A 56 0.95 8.24 -10.88
N LEU A 57 0.57 7.15 -10.20
CA LEU A 57 -0.81 6.68 -10.09
C LEU A 57 -1.80 7.79 -9.70
N PHE A 58 -1.51 8.59 -8.68
CA PHE A 58 -2.42 9.64 -8.24
C PHE A 58 -2.54 10.79 -9.22
N LYS A 59 -1.45 11.12 -9.94
CA LYS A 59 -1.47 12.14 -11.00
C LYS A 59 -2.29 11.65 -12.18
N TRP A 60 -2.04 10.42 -12.62
CA TRP A 60 -2.78 9.80 -13.72
C TRP A 60 -4.27 9.67 -13.38
N LEU A 61 -4.59 9.27 -12.13
CA LEU A 61 -5.97 9.18 -11.66
C LEU A 61 -6.66 10.55 -11.60
N GLY A 62 -5.93 11.60 -11.26
CA GLY A 62 -6.45 12.98 -11.28
C GLY A 62 -6.80 13.48 -12.66
N SER A 63 -6.05 13.08 -13.70
CA SER A 63 -6.28 13.48 -15.09
C SER A 63 -7.35 12.64 -15.80
N HIS A 64 -7.44 11.34 -15.52
CA HIS A 64 -8.32 10.40 -16.26
C HIS A 64 -9.47 9.85 -15.41
N GLY A 65 -9.42 10.02 -14.08
CA GLY A 65 -10.32 9.36 -13.15
C GLY A 65 -11.77 9.81 -13.27
N ALA A 66 -12.01 11.12 -13.35
CA ALA A 66 -13.37 11.68 -13.37
C ALA A 66 -14.16 11.29 -14.62
N GLU A 67 -13.50 11.25 -15.76
CA GLU A 67 -14.14 10.95 -17.05
C GLU A 67 -14.39 9.43 -17.25
N ASN A 68 -13.61 8.60 -16.56
CA ASN A 68 -13.62 7.15 -16.79
C ASN A 68 -14.02 6.32 -15.56
N ILE A 69 -14.84 6.86 -14.67
CA ILE A 69 -15.26 6.20 -13.42
C ILE A 69 -15.79 4.78 -13.68
N GLY A 70 -16.59 4.59 -14.73
CA GLY A 70 -17.15 3.29 -15.08
C GLY A 70 -16.12 2.21 -15.47
N LYS A 71 -14.93 2.62 -15.95
CA LYS A 71 -13.82 1.70 -16.26
C LYS A 71 -12.82 1.58 -15.11
N LEU A 72 -12.80 2.55 -14.20
CA LEU A 72 -11.83 2.66 -13.09
C LEU A 72 -12.42 2.29 -11.74
N TRP A 73 -13.69 1.89 -11.64
CA TRP A 73 -14.36 1.57 -10.38
C TRP A 73 -13.58 0.55 -9.53
N TRP A 74 -12.98 -0.45 -10.17
CA TRP A 74 -12.20 -1.48 -9.50
C TRP A 74 -10.93 -0.92 -8.84
N LEU A 75 -10.29 0.07 -9.47
CA LEU A 75 -9.10 0.73 -8.93
C LEU A 75 -9.45 1.56 -7.70
N TYR A 76 -10.56 2.32 -7.75
CA TYR A 76 -11.07 3.04 -6.59
C TYR A 76 -11.45 2.08 -5.46
N ALA A 77 -12.11 0.97 -5.77
CA ALA A 77 -12.45 -0.05 -4.80
C ALA A 77 -11.19 -0.65 -4.13
N LEU A 78 -10.14 -0.94 -4.89
CA LEU A 78 -8.87 -1.42 -4.35
C LEU A 78 -8.23 -0.40 -3.41
N ILE A 79 -8.23 0.89 -3.75
CA ILE A 79 -7.69 1.97 -2.91
C ILE A 79 -8.47 2.02 -1.58
N ILE A 80 -9.80 2.00 -1.63
CA ILE A 80 -10.66 2.04 -0.43
C ILE A 80 -10.42 0.81 0.45
N ILE A 81 -10.39 -0.39 -0.15
CA ILE A 81 -10.16 -1.63 0.61
C ILE A 81 -8.77 -1.63 1.25
N THR A 82 -7.74 -1.17 0.52
CA THR A 82 -6.38 -1.03 1.07
C THR A 82 -6.35 -0.08 2.25
N PHE A 83 -7.06 1.04 2.18
CA PHE A 83 -7.17 1.99 3.28
C PHE A 83 -7.85 1.37 4.51
N ILE A 84 -8.97 0.68 4.33
CA ILE A 84 -9.68 -0.03 5.41
C ILE A 84 -8.79 -1.13 6.01
N LEU A 85 -8.10 -1.90 5.17
CA LEU A 85 -7.17 -2.95 5.59
C LEU A 85 -6.00 -2.38 6.40
N THR A 86 -5.48 -1.23 6.00
CA THR A 86 -4.42 -0.52 6.73
C THR A 86 -4.89 -0.12 8.13
N ILE A 87 -6.08 0.49 8.26
CA ILE A 87 -6.67 0.82 9.57
C ILE A 87 -6.85 -0.43 10.42
N ASN A 88 -7.43 -1.49 9.84
CA ASN A 88 -7.62 -2.76 10.54
C ASN A 88 -6.29 -3.33 11.05
N THR A 89 -5.23 -3.32 10.22
CA THR A 89 -3.89 -3.80 10.60
C THR A 89 -3.29 -2.97 11.73
N ILE A 90 -3.42 -1.64 11.69
CA ILE A 90 -2.94 -0.75 12.75
C ILE A 90 -3.67 -1.04 14.07
N VAL A 91 -5.00 -1.12 14.05
CA VAL A 91 -5.81 -1.38 15.25
C VAL A 91 -5.48 -2.75 15.85
N CYS A 92 -5.36 -3.78 15.01
CA CYS A 92 -4.96 -5.13 15.45
C CYS A 92 -3.57 -5.12 16.10
N ASN A 93 -2.60 -4.41 15.50
CA ASN A 93 -1.25 -4.29 16.05
C ASN A 93 -1.25 -3.58 17.41
N ILE A 94 -1.93 -2.44 17.53
CA ILE A 94 -2.02 -1.68 18.79
C ILE A 94 -2.62 -2.56 19.90
N ASN A 95 -3.71 -3.28 19.64
CA ASN A 95 -4.34 -4.15 20.62
C ASN A 95 -3.41 -5.26 21.10
N ARG A 96 -2.73 -5.92 20.19
CA ARG A 96 -1.78 -6.97 20.53
C ARG A 96 -0.57 -6.44 21.27
N PHE A 97 0.02 -5.32 20.80
CA PHE A 97 1.17 -4.69 21.44
C PHE A 97 0.84 -4.26 22.88
N SER A 98 -0.32 -3.63 23.10
CA SER A 98 -0.80 -3.26 24.43
C SER A 98 -0.95 -4.48 25.35
N SER A 99 -1.45 -5.58 24.81
CA SER A 99 -1.54 -6.86 25.54
C SER A 99 -0.16 -7.39 25.96
N LEU A 100 0.84 -7.32 25.07
CA LEU A 100 2.21 -7.78 25.39
C LEU A 100 2.86 -6.95 26.49
N ILE A 101 2.67 -5.64 26.49
CA ILE A 101 3.22 -4.75 27.53
C ILE A 101 2.56 -5.10 28.89
N LYS A 102 1.25 -5.28 28.90
CA LYS A 102 0.48 -5.56 30.13
C LYS A 102 0.86 -6.87 30.79
N TYR A 103 1.24 -7.89 30.00
CA TYR A 103 1.60 -9.23 30.52
C TYR A 103 3.12 -9.47 30.60
N ARG A 104 3.92 -8.40 30.69
CA ARG A 104 5.39 -8.42 30.64
C ARG A 104 6.08 -9.43 31.58
N GLN A 105 5.48 -9.79 32.69
CA GLN A 105 6.17 -10.55 33.78
C GLN A 105 6.14 -12.07 33.63
N ARG A 106 5.33 -12.70 32.78
CA ARG A 106 5.11 -14.15 32.83
C ARG A 106 5.78 -15.03 31.77
N LEU A 107 6.36 -14.49 30.66
CA LEU A 107 6.69 -15.37 29.52
C LEU A 107 7.94 -14.95 28.72
N LEU A 108 9.15 -15.07 29.28
CA LEU A 108 10.37 -14.63 28.57
C LEU A 108 10.74 -15.45 27.31
N LYS A 109 10.53 -16.76 27.26
CA LYS A 109 10.92 -17.62 26.11
C LYS A 109 9.90 -17.67 24.95
N ARG A 110 8.60 -17.60 25.23
CA ARG A 110 7.55 -17.69 24.21
C ARG A 110 7.32 -16.37 23.44
N ARG A 111 7.84 -15.27 23.90
CA ARG A 111 7.62 -13.90 23.43
C ARG A 111 8.29 -13.57 22.10
N TRP A 112 9.42 -14.18 21.80
CA TRP A 112 10.14 -13.92 20.56
C TRP A 112 9.32 -14.32 19.33
N ILE A 113 8.57 -15.42 19.40
CA ILE A 113 7.71 -15.88 18.31
C ILE A 113 6.52 -14.93 18.11
N GLU A 114 5.95 -14.43 19.20
CA GLU A 114 4.86 -13.45 19.12
C GLU A 114 5.36 -12.10 18.58
N PHE A 115 6.57 -11.68 18.94
CA PHE A 115 7.18 -10.44 18.48
C PHE A 115 7.46 -10.46 16.96
N SER A 116 7.82 -11.59 16.38
CA SER A 116 8.06 -11.70 14.93
C SER A 116 6.83 -11.33 14.08
N SER A 117 5.64 -11.71 14.53
CA SER A 117 4.38 -11.33 13.87
C SER A 117 4.17 -9.81 13.83
N TYR A 118 4.55 -9.08 14.88
CA TYR A 118 4.45 -7.61 14.91
C TYR A 118 5.43 -6.97 13.95
N LEU A 119 6.66 -7.48 13.93
CA LEU A 119 7.69 -6.95 13.06
C LEU A 119 7.28 -7.11 11.59
N MET A 120 6.65 -8.25 11.24
CA MET A 120 6.14 -8.48 9.90
C MET A 120 5.02 -7.50 9.52
N HIS A 121 4.05 -7.26 10.41
CA HIS A 121 2.97 -6.28 10.16
C HIS A 121 3.50 -4.84 10.10
N LEU A 122 4.46 -4.50 10.96
CA LEU A 122 5.11 -3.19 10.93
C LEU A 122 5.88 -2.99 9.62
N GLY A 123 6.62 -4.01 9.17
CA GLY A 123 7.30 -4.00 7.87
C GLY A 123 6.33 -3.79 6.72
N PHE A 124 5.20 -4.50 6.71
CA PHE A 124 4.14 -4.31 5.72
C PHE A 124 3.58 -2.88 5.72
N LEU A 125 3.27 -2.32 6.89
CA LEU A 125 2.81 -0.93 7.01
C LEU A 125 3.85 0.08 6.52
N THR A 126 5.13 -0.17 6.79
CA THR A 126 6.23 0.68 6.32
C THR A 126 6.34 0.66 4.80
N VAL A 127 6.20 -0.51 4.18
CA VAL A 127 6.19 -0.65 2.72
C VAL A 127 4.99 0.08 2.10
N LEU A 128 3.79 -0.08 2.68
CA LEU A 128 2.61 0.65 2.23
C LEU A 128 2.79 2.17 2.33
N ALA A 129 3.32 2.65 3.45
CA ALA A 129 3.61 4.08 3.64
C ALA A 129 4.64 4.58 2.61
N GLY A 130 5.70 3.81 2.35
CA GLY A 130 6.68 4.12 1.32
C GLY A 130 6.07 4.21 -0.08
N HIS A 131 5.22 3.25 -0.44
CA HIS A 131 4.48 3.30 -1.71
C HIS A 131 3.52 4.50 -1.80
N LEU A 132 2.82 4.83 -0.72
CA LEU A 132 1.93 5.99 -0.69
C LEU A 132 2.70 7.29 -0.89
N ILE A 133 3.83 7.46 -0.21
CA ILE A 133 4.71 8.63 -0.35
C ILE A 133 5.24 8.69 -1.79
N SER A 134 5.78 7.59 -2.31
CA SER A 134 6.33 7.53 -3.67
C SER A 134 5.26 7.82 -4.73
N SER A 135 4.02 7.32 -4.54
CA SER A 135 2.90 7.57 -5.44
C SER A 135 2.34 8.99 -5.36
N SER A 136 2.65 9.73 -4.30
CA SER A 136 2.18 11.10 -4.10
C SER A 136 3.22 12.15 -4.48
N THR A 137 4.49 11.90 -4.17
CA THR A 137 5.58 12.89 -4.28
C THR A 137 6.69 12.49 -5.24
N GLY A 138 6.68 11.24 -5.72
CA GLY A 138 7.68 10.75 -6.66
C GLY A 138 7.61 11.43 -8.03
N PHE A 139 8.58 11.13 -8.86
CA PHE A 139 8.54 11.49 -10.28
C PHE A 139 9.02 10.30 -11.12
N ILE A 140 8.53 10.23 -12.35
CA ILE A 140 8.97 9.23 -13.33
C ILE A 140 9.57 10.02 -14.50
N SER A 141 10.81 9.72 -14.85
CA SER A 141 11.46 10.23 -16.04
C SER A 141 11.87 9.06 -16.92
N LYS A 142 11.36 9.05 -18.14
CA LYS A 142 11.63 8.02 -19.14
C LYS A 142 12.43 8.60 -20.32
N GLY A 143 13.14 7.73 -21.03
CA GLY A 143 13.92 8.14 -22.21
C GLY A 143 15.22 8.86 -21.88
N ASN A 144 15.73 8.70 -20.65
CA ASN A 144 17.02 9.25 -20.25
C ASN A 144 18.13 8.45 -20.95
N VAL A 145 18.80 9.06 -21.90
CA VAL A 145 19.94 8.45 -22.61
C VAL A 145 21.20 9.13 -22.13
N LEU A 146 22.14 8.32 -21.61
CA LEU A 146 23.48 8.77 -21.24
C LEU A 146 24.43 8.49 -22.39
N TYR A 147 25.14 9.51 -22.85
CA TYR A 147 26.23 9.37 -23.80
C TYR A 147 27.56 9.35 -23.06
N GLU A 148 28.50 8.55 -23.55
CA GLU A 148 29.85 8.47 -23.01
C GLU A 148 30.53 9.85 -23.05
N ALA A 149 31.18 10.21 -21.95
CA ALA A 149 31.86 11.50 -21.74
C ALA A 149 30.97 12.77 -21.78
N ALA A 150 29.65 12.66 -22.03
CA ALA A 150 28.73 13.80 -22.00
C ALA A 150 28.01 13.92 -20.67
N PRO A 151 28.05 15.07 -19.98
CA PRO A 151 27.27 15.26 -18.75
C PRO A 151 25.78 15.39 -19.06
N PHE A 152 24.96 14.59 -18.38
CA PHE A 152 23.50 14.63 -18.47
C PHE A 152 22.94 15.18 -17.15
N LYS A 153 22.13 16.25 -17.21
CA LYS A 153 21.46 16.77 -16.02
C LYS A 153 20.38 15.80 -15.59
N ALA A 154 20.48 15.31 -14.34
CA ALA A 154 19.48 14.42 -13.79
C ALA A 154 18.11 15.15 -13.69
N PRO A 155 17.00 14.55 -14.21
CA PRO A 155 15.68 15.19 -14.17
C PRO A 155 15.26 15.50 -12.73
N ASN A 156 14.73 16.71 -12.51
CA ASN A 156 14.29 17.24 -11.21
C ASN A 156 15.36 17.26 -10.11
N MET A 157 16.64 17.25 -10.48
CA MET A 157 17.77 17.30 -9.55
C MET A 157 18.81 18.31 -10.02
N ASP A 158 19.58 18.87 -9.09
CA ASP A 158 20.61 19.87 -9.40
C ASP A 158 22.00 19.28 -9.57
N TYR A 159 22.09 18.00 -9.97
CA TYR A 159 23.37 17.37 -10.28
C TYR A 159 23.38 16.75 -11.67
N TYR A 160 24.61 16.57 -12.16
CA TYR A 160 24.89 15.98 -13.48
C TYR A 160 25.45 14.59 -13.28
N VAL A 161 25.01 13.67 -14.13
CA VAL A 161 25.54 12.30 -14.22
C VAL A 161 26.33 12.22 -15.51
N ARG A 162 27.56 11.69 -15.45
CA ARG A 162 28.41 11.44 -16.61
C ARG A 162 28.73 9.95 -16.66
N LEU A 163 28.64 9.38 -17.84
CA LEU A 163 29.09 8.02 -18.13
C LEU A 163 30.54 8.12 -18.59
N ASP A 164 31.50 7.67 -17.77
CA ASP A 164 32.90 7.75 -18.10
C ASP A 164 33.36 6.58 -19.01
N ASN A 165 32.82 5.38 -18.80
CA ASN A 165 33.11 4.21 -19.62
C ASN A 165 31.94 3.20 -19.52
N LEU A 166 31.57 2.61 -20.64
CA LEU A 166 30.63 1.50 -20.73
C LEU A 166 31.36 0.23 -21.22
N LYS A 167 31.47 -0.75 -20.33
CA LYS A 167 32.02 -2.06 -20.71
C LYS A 167 30.88 -3.08 -20.72
N ALA A 168 30.62 -3.68 -21.87
CA ALA A 168 29.66 -4.76 -22.03
C ALA A 168 30.40 -6.09 -22.21
N ASP A 169 30.25 -7.00 -21.28
CA ASP A 169 30.74 -8.37 -21.40
C ASP A 169 29.57 -9.24 -21.92
N TYR A 170 29.74 -9.80 -23.11
CA TYR A 170 28.78 -10.71 -23.72
C TYR A 170 29.14 -12.15 -23.36
N TYR A 171 28.15 -12.90 -22.90
CA TYR A 171 28.31 -14.35 -22.77
C TYR A 171 28.30 -14.97 -24.18
N GLU A 172 29.38 -15.62 -24.56
CA GLU A 172 29.37 -16.47 -25.71
C GLU A 172 28.54 -17.72 -25.39
N GLY A 173 27.40 -17.89 -26.10
CA GLY A 173 26.47 -19.00 -25.94
C GLY A 173 26.96 -20.27 -26.61
#